data_545414735cd018e0b063ae468a6dd188
#
_entry.id   545414735cd018e0b063ae468a6dd188
#
_cell.length_a   1.000
_cell.length_b   1.000
_cell.length_c   1.000
_cell.angle_alpha   90.00
_cell.angle_beta   90.00
_cell.angle_gamma   90.00
#
_symmetry.space_group_name_H-M   'P 1'
#
loop_
_entity.id
_entity.type
_entity.pdbx_description
1 polymer ?
#
loop_
_entity_poly.entity_id
_entity_poly.type
_entity_poly.pdbx_seq_one_letter_code
_entity_poly.pdbx_strand_id
1 'polypeptide(L)'
;MTEAGQILRESGSILLVDWPSKDVPETLARAGYTVVVKGGPEPDNYRAYEVRDGEVVSRRTGQAPAAVDLVYSYRPVEELPGIVTMAQRLGARAVWLQSGVASDGTKVPDGCWMDQAASQEARAAVESAGLAYIEAPYIADEVRSRGSGE
;
A
#
# COMPACT_ATOMS: atom_id res chain seq x y z
N MET A 1 -20.44 0.46 0.99
CA MET A 1 -19.01 0.68 0.67
C MET A 1 -18.14 -0.03 1.69
N THR A 2 -17.10 -0.71 1.24
CA THR A 2 -16.18 -1.40 2.14
C THR A 2 -15.26 -0.40 2.82
N GLU A 3 -14.63 -0.82 3.92
CA GLU A 3 -13.61 -0.03 4.58
C GLU A 3 -12.46 0.30 3.63
N ALA A 4 -12.03 -0.69 2.85
CA ALA A 4 -10.98 -0.49 1.84
C ALA A 4 -11.37 0.55 0.80
N GLY A 5 -12.60 0.48 0.30
CA GLY A 5 -13.10 1.45 -0.67
C GLY A 5 -13.18 2.86 -0.11
N GLN A 6 -13.56 2.98 1.15
CA GLN A 6 -13.64 4.28 1.82
C GLN A 6 -12.25 4.89 2.00
N ILE A 7 -11.27 4.08 2.45
CA ILE A 7 -9.89 4.53 2.61
C ILE A 7 -9.33 5.03 1.27
N LEU A 8 -9.57 4.29 0.19
CA LEU A 8 -9.12 4.71 -1.13
C LEU A 8 -9.77 6.02 -1.57
N ARG A 9 -11.05 6.19 -1.31
CA ARG A 9 -11.76 7.41 -1.69
C ARG A 9 -11.21 8.63 -0.94
N GLU A 10 -10.80 8.45 0.30
CA GLU A 10 -10.30 9.53 1.15
C GLU A 10 -8.82 9.81 0.96
N SER A 11 -8.10 8.97 0.21
CA SER A 11 -6.67 9.08 0.02
C SER A 11 -6.33 9.74 -1.30
N GLY A 12 -5.26 10.53 -1.32
CA GLY A 12 -4.73 11.12 -2.54
C GLY A 12 -3.30 10.66 -2.82
N SER A 13 -2.58 10.21 -1.79
CA SER A 13 -1.19 9.79 -1.93
C SER A 13 -0.96 8.47 -1.20
N ILE A 14 -0.18 7.59 -1.81
CA ILE A 14 0.04 6.23 -1.34
C ILE A 14 1.52 5.88 -1.42
N LEU A 15 2.05 5.36 -0.33
CA LEU A 15 3.39 4.79 -0.31
C LEU A 15 3.28 3.27 -0.36
N LEU A 16 3.93 2.66 -1.34
CA LEU A 16 4.02 1.20 -1.47
C LEU A 16 5.34 0.75 -0.88
N VAL A 17 5.31 -0.15 0.09
CA VAL A 17 6.53 -0.64 0.74
C VAL A 17 6.96 -1.93 0.08
N ASP A 18 8.09 -1.86 -0.63
CA ASP A 18 8.78 -2.98 -1.27
C ASP A 18 7.89 -3.73 -2.26
N TRP A 19 7.21 -3.00 -3.12
CA TRP A 19 6.34 -3.62 -4.12
C TRP A 19 7.15 -4.04 -5.35
N PRO A 20 7.19 -5.33 -5.70
CA PRO A 20 8.10 -5.82 -6.74
C PRO A 20 7.55 -5.78 -8.17
N SER A 21 6.26 -5.59 -8.37
CA SER A 21 5.67 -5.58 -9.71
C SER A 21 5.18 -4.18 -10.08
N LYS A 22 4.84 -4.00 -11.37
CA LYS A 22 4.35 -2.72 -11.85
C LYS A 22 2.83 -2.58 -11.76
N ASP A 23 2.10 -3.70 -11.55
CA ASP A 23 0.64 -3.66 -11.61
C ASP A 23 0.04 -2.66 -10.63
N VAL A 24 0.41 -2.71 -9.37
CA VAL A 24 -0.15 -1.83 -8.35
C VAL A 24 0.24 -0.37 -8.59
N PRO A 25 1.54 -0.01 -8.72
CA PRO A 25 1.87 1.39 -8.90
C PRO A 25 1.28 1.98 -10.17
N GLU A 26 1.22 1.23 -11.28
CA GLU A 26 0.64 1.74 -12.52
C GLU A 26 -0.86 1.91 -12.40
N THR A 27 -1.56 0.95 -11.80
CA THR A 27 -3.00 1.06 -11.61
C THR A 27 -3.37 2.26 -10.75
N LEU A 28 -2.63 2.47 -9.66
CA LEU A 28 -2.88 3.60 -8.78
C LEU A 28 -2.57 4.94 -9.45
N ALA A 29 -1.46 5.01 -10.19
CA ALA A 29 -1.10 6.24 -10.89
C ALA A 29 -2.15 6.60 -11.94
N ARG A 30 -2.63 5.61 -12.71
CA ARG A 30 -3.67 5.84 -13.71
C ARG A 30 -5.00 6.26 -13.09
N ALA A 31 -5.25 5.86 -11.84
CA ALA A 31 -6.46 6.25 -11.13
C ALA A 31 -6.36 7.66 -10.51
N GLY A 32 -5.21 8.31 -10.64
CA GLY A 32 -5.04 9.69 -10.17
C GLY A 32 -4.33 9.84 -8.84
N TYR A 33 -3.88 8.74 -8.23
CA TYR A 33 -3.15 8.82 -6.97
C TYR A 33 -1.71 9.27 -7.18
N THR A 34 -1.16 9.99 -6.20
CA THR A 34 0.28 10.22 -6.12
C THR A 34 0.89 8.97 -5.51
N VAL A 35 1.80 8.33 -6.25
CA VAL A 35 2.33 7.01 -5.87
C VAL A 35 3.84 7.07 -5.73
N VAL A 36 4.34 6.59 -4.59
CA VAL A 36 5.77 6.41 -4.36
C VAL A 36 6.01 4.98 -3.91
N VAL A 37 7.01 4.33 -4.48
CA VAL A 37 7.39 2.97 -4.10
C VAL A 37 8.74 3.02 -3.39
N LYS A 38 8.79 2.48 -2.17
CA LYS A 38 10.03 2.23 -1.47
C LYS A 38 10.46 0.79 -1.78
N GLY A 39 11.65 0.61 -2.36
CA GLY A 39 12.18 -0.71 -2.67
C GLY A 39 13.41 -1.01 -1.83
N GLY A 40 13.67 -2.30 -1.58
CA GLY A 40 14.88 -2.78 -0.96
C GLY A 40 15.21 -2.19 0.41
N PRO A 41 16.38 -2.56 0.96
CA PRO A 41 16.80 -2.08 2.28
C PRO A 41 17.49 -0.72 2.26
N GLU A 42 17.87 -0.21 1.10
CA GLU A 42 18.56 1.06 0.98
C GLU A 42 17.66 2.22 1.40
N PRO A 43 18.14 3.13 2.26
CA PRO A 43 17.30 4.19 2.80
C PRO A 43 16.85 5.23 1.77
N ASP A 44 17.49 5.27 0.60
CA ASP A 44 17.19 6.25 -0.45
C ASP A 44 16.51 5.63 -1.67
N ASN A 45 16.07 4.37 -1.58
CA ASN A 45 15.47 3.69 -2.73
C ASN A 45 13.98 4.00 -2.83
N TYR A 46 13.67 5.19 -3.30
CA TYR A 46 12.30 5.64 -3.53
C TYR A 46 12.11 6.02 -5.00
N ARG A 47 10.95 5.64 -5.56
CA ARG A 47 10.57 6.00 -6.93
C ARG A 47 9.17 6.57 -6.95
N ALA A 48 9.00 7.69 -7.61
CA ALA A 48 7.67 8.26 -7.83
C ALA A 48 7.13 7.79 -9.19
N TYR A 49 5.85 7.45 -9.23
CA TYR A 49 5.16 7.05 -10.46
C TYR A 49 4.16 8.11 -10.84
N GLU A 50 4.11 8.46 -12.12
CA GLU A 50 3.17 9.48 -12.60
C GLU A 50 2.75 9.16 -14.03
N VAL A 51 1.61 9.73 -14.46
CA VAL A 51 1.13 9.57 -15.82
C VAL A 51 1.56 10.79 -16.63
N ARG A 52 2.24 10.54 -17.75
CA ARG A 52 2.64 11.57 -18.71
C ARG A 52 2.28 11.13 -20.11
N ASP A 53 1.52 11.95 -20.81
CA ASP A 53 1.10 11.68 -22.19
C ASP A 53 0.42 10.32 -22.33
N GLY A 54 -0.38 9.94 -21.32
CA GLY A 54 -1.13 8.69 -21.32
C GLY A 54 -0.33 7.47 -20.87
N GLU A 55 0.95 7.64 -20.54
CA GLU A 55 1.79 6.53 -20.09
C GLU A 55 2.27 6.74 -18.67
N VAL A 56 2.42 5.63 -17.95
CA VAL A 56 2.97 5.67 -16.59
C VAL A 56 4.49 5.64 -16.66
N VAL A 57 5.12 6.65 -16.06
CA VAL A 57 6.57 6.75 -15.98
C VAL A 57 6.99 6.80 -14.53
N SER A 58 8.22 6.37 -14.25
CA SER A 58 8.76 6.43 -12.89
C SER A 58 10.09 7.15 -12.88
N ARG A 59 10.39 7.80 -11.76
CA ARG A 59 11.70 8.42 -11.56
C ARG A 59 12.15 8.19 -10.13
N ARG A 60 13.46 8.05 -9.95
CA ARG A 60 14.05 7.91 -8.63
C ARG A 60 14.03 9.26 -7.92
N THR A 61 13.48 9.30 -6.71
CA THR A 61 13.45 10.55 -5.93
C THR A 61 14.58 10.61 -4.91
N GLY A 62 15.09 9.45 -4.48
CA GLY A 62 16.18 9.38 -3.52
C GLY A 62 15.83 9.72 -2.09
N GLN A 63 14.56 9.99 -1.81
CA GLN A 63 14.12 10.33 -0.46
C GLN A 63 12.64 10.01 -0.29
N ALA A 64 12.24 9.80 0.97
CA ALA A 64 10.86 9.55 1.31
C ALA A 64 9.99 10.77 0.97
N PRO A 65 8.71 10.55 0.65
CA PRO A 65 7.78 11.67 0.51
C PRO A 65 7.62 12.41 1.84
N ALA A 66 7.23 13.66 1.79
CA ALA A 66 7.01 14.46 2.99
C ALA A 66 5.79 13.97 3.78
N ALA A 67 4.77 13.51 3.07
CA ALA A 67 3.54 12.99 3.67
C ALA A 67 2.85 12.06 2.70
N VAL A 68 2.09 11.09 3.23
CA VAL A 68 1.20 10.24 2.44
C VAL A 68 -0.07 9.98 3.24
N ASP A 69 -1.14 9.61 2.53
CA ASP A 69 -2.42 9.30 3.18
C ASP A 69 -2.54 7.83 3.56
N LEU A 70 -1.89 6.95 2.79
CA LEU A 70 -2.00 5.51 2.95
C LEU A 70 -0.65 4.85 2.75
N VAL A 71 -0.31 3.90 3.62
CA VAL A 71 0.86 3.04 3.44
C VAL A 71 0.36 1.64 3.11
N TYR A 72 0.77 1.13 1.96
CA TYR A 72 0.42 -0.21 1.49
C TYR A 72 1.68 -1.06 1.54
N SER A 73 1.65 -2.15 2.32
CA SER A 73 2.83 -2.96 2.58
C SER A 73 2.69 -4.37 2.03
N TYR A 74 3.74 -4.84 1.35
CA TYR A 74 3.90 -6.22 0.92
C TYR A 74 5.06 -6.87 1.67
N ARG A 75 5.19 -6.54 2.96
CA ARG A 75 6.25 -7.07 3.81
C ARG A 75 5.68 -8.02 4.85
N PRO A 76 6.49 -8.93 5.39
CA PRO A 76 6.04 -9.83 6.45
C PRO A 76 5.50 -9.06 7.65
N VAL A 77 4.58 -9.69 8.38
CA VAL A 77 3.93 -9.06 9.52
C VAL A 77 4.93 -8.68 10.61
N GLU A 78 6.08 -9.36 10.69
CA GLU A 78 7.14 -9.08 11.65
C GLU A 78 7.73 -7.68 11.48
N GLU A 79 7.61 -7.12 10.27
CA GLU A 79 8.11 -5.76 9.99
C GLU A 79 7.09 -4.67 10.28
N LEU A 80 5.88 -5.07 10.68
CA LEU A 80 4.78 -4.12 10.88
C LEU A 80 5.09 -3.00 11.87
N PRO A 81 5.77 -3.23 13.01
CA PRO A 81 6.07 -2.12 13.91
C PRO A 81 6.84 -0.98 13.25
N GLY A 82 7.82 -1.31 12.41
CA GLY A 82 8.56 -0.29 11.66
C GLY A 82 7.70 0.42 10.63
N ILE A 83 6.79 -0.31 10.00
CA ILE A 83 5.86 0.25 9.01
C ILE A 83 4.88 1.20 9.69
N VAL A 84 4.37 0.84 10.86
CA VAL A 84 3.47 1.71 11.65
C VAL A 84 4.20 3.00 12.02
N THR A 85 5.45 2.92 12.48
CA THR A 85 6.25 4.11 12.81
C THR A 85 6.42 5.01 11.59
N MET A 86 6.70 4.41 10.43
CA MET A 86 6.83 5.14 9.18
C MET A 86 5.51 5.83 8.81
N ALA A 87 4.39 5.11 8.91
CA ALA A 87 3.07 5.65 8.60
C ALA A 87 2.72 6.84 9.49
N GLN A 88 3.01 6.74 10.78
CA GLN A 88 2.80 7.85 11.71
C GLN A 88 3.64 9.07 11.35
N ARG A 89 4.90 8.85 11.01
CA ARG A 89 5.81 9.92 10.64
C ARG A 89 5.35 10.67 9.40
N LEU A 90 4.77 9.93 8.45
CA LEU A 90 4.29 10.50 7.19
C LEU A 90 2.86 11.04 7.26
N GLY A 91 2.20 10.91 8.41
CA GLY A 91 0.85 11.40 8.60
C GLY A 91 -0.22 10.56 7.92
N ALA A 92 0.07 9.30 7.64
CA ALA A 92 -0.89 8.40 7.01
C ALA A 92 -2.08 8.13 7.93
N ARG A 93 -3.24 7.87 7.33
CA ARG A 93 -4.46 7.52 8.07
C ARG A 93 -4.62 6.03 8.25
N ALA A 94 -3.95 5.23 7.42
CA ALA A 94 -4.16 3.79 7.37
C ALA A 94 -2.91 3.06 6.95
N VAL A 95 -2.82 1.80 7.37
CA VAL A 95 -1.86 0.83 6.88
C VAL A 95 -2.65 -0.32 6.26
N TRP A 96 -2.30 -0.65 5.03
CA TRP A 96 -2.91 -1.75 4.28
C TRP A 96 -1.86 -2.84 4.14
N LEU A 97 -2.07 -3.96 4.79
CA LEU A 97 -1.14 -5.08 4.76
C LEU A 97 -1.65 -6.13 3.79
N GLN A 98 -0.89 -6.37 2.72
CA GLN A 98 -1.26 -7.37 1.73
C GLN A 98 -0.93 -8.76 2.24
N SER A 99 -1.89 -9.68 2.15
CA SER A 99 -1.73 -11.05 2.58
C SER A 99 -2.47 -11.98 1.61
N GLY A 100 -1.96 -13.17 1.42
CA GLY A 100 -2.65 -14.21 0.66
C GLY A 100 -2.59 -14.10 -0.84
N VAL A 101 -1.86 -13.13 -1.39
CA VAL A 101 -1.71 -12.99 -2.84
C VAL A 101 -0.26 -12.69 -3.18
N ALA A 102 0.13 -13.04 -4.41
CA ALA A 102 1.40 -12.64 -4.97
C ALA A 102 1.33 -11.18 -5.45
N SER A 103 2.47 -10.63 -5.84
CA SER A 103 2.56 -9.23 -6.25
C SER A 103 1.75 -8.90 -7.51
N ASP A 104 1.35 -9.90 -8.27
CA ASP A 104 0.51 -9.73 -9.47
C ASP A 104 -0.98 -9.95 -9.19
N GLY A 105 -1.35 -10.18 -7.93
CA GLY A 105 -2.74 -10.43 -7.55
C GLY A 105 -3.14 -11.90 -7.57
N THR A 106 -2.26 -12.79 -7.99
CA THR A 106 -2.55 -14.23 -8.01
C THR A 106 -2.63 -14.77 -6.59
N LYS A 107 -3.64 -15.58 -6.29
CA LYS A 107 -3.76 -16.18 -4.95
C LYS A 107 -2.62 -17.16 -4.70
N VAL A 108 -2.03 -17.07 -3.52
CA VAL A 108 -0.92 -17.92 -3.10
C VAL A 108 -1.33 -18.63 -1.81
N PRO A 109 -1.85 -19.87 -1.90
CA PRO A 109 -2.38 -20.56 -0.71
C PRO A 109 -1.37 -20.76 0.40
N ASP A 110 -0.10 -20.96 0.05
CA ASP A 110 0.97 -21.18 1.02
C ASP A 110 1.85 -19.95 1.22
N GLY A 111 1.36 -18.77 0.81
CA GLY A 111 2.14 -17.54 0.83
C GLY A 111 2.01 -16.76 2.12
N CYS A 112 1.79 -15.47 1.99
CA CYS A 112 1.84 -14.51 3.10
C CYS A 112 0.57 -14.51 3.97
N TRP A 113 -0.10 -15.65 4.08
CA TRP A 113 -1.29 -15.73 4.94
C TRP A 113 -0.90 -15.65 6.41
N MET A 114 -1.63 -14.83 7.14
CA MET A 114 -1.51 -14.77 8.59
C MET A 114 -2.61 -15.62 9.20
N ASP A 115 -2.29 -16.30 10.30
CA ASP A 115 -3.33 -16.97 11.08
C ASP A 115 -4.17 -15.90 11.81
N GLN A 116 -5.26 -16.36 12.44
CA GLN A 116 -6.19 -15.44 13.09
C GLN A 116 -5.51 -14.64 14.21
N ALA A 117 -4.63 -15.27 14.97
CA ALA A 117 -3.93 -14.60 16.07
C ALA A 117 -3.00 -13.50 15.55
N ALA A 118 -2.23 -13.80 14.50
CA ALA A 118 -1.33 -12.80 13.90
C ALA A 118 -2.12 -11.64 13.30
N SER A 119 -3.26 -11.94 12.66
CA SER A 119 -4.13 -10.93 12.09
C SER A 119 -4.70 -10.00 13.17
N GLN A 120 -5.13 -10.55 14.30
CA GLN A 120 -5.64 -9.75 15.40
C GLN A 120 -4.55 -8.89 16.05
N GLU A 121 -3.34 -9.42 16.18
CA GLU A 121 -2.20 -8.65 16.70
C GLU A 121 -1.83 -7.51 15.76
N ALA A 122 -1.83 -7.76 14.45
CA ALA A 122 -1.54 -6.74 13.46
C ALA A 122 -2.57 -5.61 13.54
N ARG A 123 -3.85 -5.96 13.57
CA ARG A 123 -4.92 -4.97 13.69
C ARG A 123 -4.78 -4.15 14.97
N ALA A 124 -4.53 -4.81 16.10
CA ALA A 124 -4.38 -4.13 17.37
C ALA A 124 -3.20 -3.16 17.35
N ALA A 125 -2.07 -3.57 16.76
CA ALA A 125 -0.88 -2.73 16.67
C ALA A 125 -1.14 -1.47 15.84
N VAL A 126 -1.81 -1.62 14.70
CA VAL A 126 -2.11 -0.50 13.82
C VAL A 126 -3.14 0.42 14.45
N GLU A 127 -4.22 -0.13 14.99
CA GLU A 127 -5.29 0.68 15.57
C GLU A 127 -4.85 1.37 16.85
N SER A 128 -3.97 0.74 17.64
CA SER A 128 -3.40 1.38 18.83
C SER A 128 -2.55 2.60 18.49
N ALA A 129 -2.03 2.64 17.28
CA ALA A 129 -1.24 3.78 16.79
C ALA A 129 -2.10 4.89 16.20
N GLY A 130 -3.41 4.74 16.24
CA GLY A 130 -4.35 5.73 15.69
C GLY A 130 -4.59 5.60 14.20
N LEU A 131 -4.26 4.45 13.60
CA LEU A 131 -4.39 4.22 12.17
C LEU A 131 -5.48 3.18 11.89
N ALA A 132 -6.12 3.30 10.73
CA ALA A 132 -7.02 2.26 10.25
C ALA A 132 -6.20 1.10 9.70
N TYR A 133 -6.72 -0.12 9.83
CA TYR A 133 -6.03 -1.32 9.36
C TYR A 133 -6.86 -2.02 8.29
N ILE A 134 -6.24 -2.25 7.14
CA ILE A 134 -6.81 -3.06 6.06
C ILE A 134 -5.90 -4.26 5.84
N GLU A 135 -6.48 -5.44 5.81
CA GLU A 135 -5.74 -6.66 5.52
C GLU A 135 -6.37 -7.32 4.31
N ALA A 136 -5.58 -7.54 3.25
CA ALA A 136 -6.13 -7.99 1.98
C ALA A 136 -7.42 -7.24 1.66
N PRO A 137 -8.10 -6.82 0.77
CA PRO A 137 -8.02 -7.33 -0.58
C PRO A 137 -6.86 -6.73 -1.38
N TYR A 138 -6.71 -7.19 -2.62
CA TYR A 138 -5.67 -6.67 -3.50
C TYR A 138 -6.06 -5.26 -3.95
N ILE A 139 -5.19 -4.30 -3.66
CA ILE A 139 -5.53 -2.89 -3.85
C ILE A 139 -5.84 -2.53 -5.30
N ALA A 140 -5.12 -3.15 -6.25
CA ALA A 140 -5.38 -2.87 -7.68
C ALA A 140 -6.78 -3.30 -8.09
N ASP A 141 -7.27 -4.43 -7.57
CA ASP A 141 -8.63 -4.88 -7.85
C ASP A 141 -9.66 -3.93 -7.24
N GLU A 142 -9.42 -3.43 -6.05
CA GLU A 142 -10.31 -2.47 -5.39
C GLU A 142 -10.43 -1.17 -6.19
N VAL A 143 -9.31 -0.68 -6.72
CA VAL A 143 -9.29 0.53 -7.53
C VAL A 143 -10.04 0.31 -8.86
N ARG A 144 -9.81 -0.83 -9.53
CA ARG A 144 -10.50 -1.16 -10.77
C ARG A 144 -12.01 -1.30 -10.57
N SER A 145 -12.39 -1.94 -9.46
CA SER A 145 -13.80 -2.12 -9.11
C SER A 145 -14.50 -0.78 -8.91
N ARG A 146 -13.86 0.18 -8.27
CA ARG A 146 -14.41 1.52 -8.07
C ARG A 146 -14.64 2.23 -9.41
N GLY A 147 -13.66 2.16 -10.30
CA GLY A 147 -13.76 2.77 -11.61
C GLY A 147 -14.89 2.20 -12.46
N SER A 148 -15.13 0.90 -12.31
CA SER A 148 -16.19 0.21 -13.05
C SER A 148 -17.59 0.45 -12.47
N GLY A 149 -17.67 0.74 -11.18
CA GLY A 149 -18.92 0.91 -10.47
C GLY A 149 -19.55 2.29 -10.56
N GLU A 150 -18.85 3.22 -11.18
CA GLU A 150 -19.31 4.60 -11.36
C GLU A 150 -19.84 4.82 -12.78
#